data_1b62bc1cbbd67a6da0b9960b7786cc3f
#
_entry.id   1b62bc1cbbd67a6da0b9960b7786cc3f
#
_cell.length_a   1.000
_cell.length_b   1.000
_cell.length_c   1.000
_cell.angle_alpha   90.00
_cell.angle_beta   90.00
_cell.angle_gamma   90.00
#
_symmetry.space_group_name_H-M   'P 1'
#
loop_
_entity.id
_entity.type
_entity.pdbx_description
1 polymer ?
#
loop_
_entity_poly.entity_id
_entity_poly.type
_entity_poly.pdbx_seq_one_letter_code
_entity_poly.pdbx_strand_id
1 'polypeptide(L)'
;MTVENGAAVAEAVTVANKVMVLPRKAPEKGRCWLATFDLPYITFYYNQKLMLYKLPAAEFGEVVERLKQGLAVALEYYYPLAGRLRQDEEKVLFVECEGEGLVGAEVVEAAAEGVSAVDLAEGENAELLQKLVPYTGVMNLEGFHRPLLAVQFTKLNDGIAIGCAFNHALLDGNSTWQFMFSWADLSRGGGGVLPLPVHDRTLARSVRLPLDLPATAVEHERGDPNGPSRPLVMRVFSFSEAAVDLLKTRANAGLLPAAKPLSTFQSLGAHVWRSVSRARELKPEDITVFAIFADCRTRVDPPMPEAYFGNLIQAIFTGTAAGLLLGSPPEFASGMLQQVIEAHNAEAIKKRLEEYEAAPKLFYFSDAGMNCVAVGSSPRFKVYDVDFGFGKPERVRSGSNNKFDGMVYLYPGREGGRSIDVELTLEAGAMAMLERDEDFLAVKP
;
A
#
# COMPACT_ATOMS: atom_id res chain seq x y z
N MET A 1 30.12 14.68 2.95
CA MET A 1 29.90 14.47 4.40
C MET A 1 28.52 13.84 4.70
N THR A 2 27.82 13.26 3.73
CA THR A 2 26.44 12.75 3.90
C THR A 2 26.33 11.21 3.90
N VAL A 3 27.37 10.47 3.60
CA VAL A 3 27.37 8.99 3.53
C VAL A 3 27.74 8.33 4.86
N GLU A 4 28.57 8.98 5.67
CA GLU A 4 28.98 8.44 6.98
C GLU A 4 27.89 8.51 8.07
N ASN A 5 26.95 9.45 7.96
CA ASN A 5 25.84 9.54 8.91
C ASN A 5 24.76 8.47 8.72
N GLY A 6 24.59 7.93 7.52
CA GLY A 6 23.57 6.93 7.24
C GLY A 6 23.83 5.56 7.88
N ALA A 7 25.07 5.09 7.83
CA ALA A 7 25.43 3.78 8.39
C ALA A 7 25.39 3.78 9.93
N ALA A 8 25.85 4.85 10.59
CA ALA A 8 25.82 4.96 12.05
C ALA A 8 24.38 5.06 12.62
N VAL A 9 23.46 5.69 11.85
CA VAL A 9 22.03 5.83 12.25
C VAL A 9 21.27 4.52 12.01
N ALA A 10 21.66 3.71 11.03
CA ALA A 10 21.02 2.42 10.75
C ALA A 10 21.27 1.35 11.83
N GLU A 11 22.35 1.45 12.63
CA GLU A 11 22.58 0.60 13.80
C GLU A 11 21.75 1.02 15.04
N ALA A 12 21.08 2.18 14.98
CA ALA A 12 20.43 2.81 16.12
C ALA A 12 19.08 2.20 16.55
N VAL A 13 18.44 1.31 15.75
CA VAL A 13 17.15 0.70 16.14
C VAL A 13 17.38 -0.58 16.91
N THR A 14 17.07 -0.54 18.20
CA THR A 14 17.19 -1.69 19.12
C THR A 14 15.81 -2.19 19.53
N VAL A 15 15.54 -3.48 19.30
CA VAL A 15 14.32 -4.15 19.75
C VAL A 15 14.46 -4.45 21.25
N ALA A 16 13.53 -3.94 22.05
CA ALA A 16 13.49 -4.13 23.49
C ALA A 16 12.57 -5.30 23.89
N ASN A 17 11.44 -5.48 23.21
CA ASN A 17 10.46 -6.49 23.58
C ASN A 17 9.63 -6.94 22.37
N LYS A 18 9.08 -8.17 22.46
CA LYS A 18 8.09 -8.72 21.53
C LYS A 18 7.00 -9.43 22.31
N VAL A 19 5.75 -9.08 22.04
CA VAL A 19 4.58 -9.68 22.71
C VAL A 19 3.50 -9.97 21.68
N MET A 20 2.63 -10.93 22.02
CA MET A 20 1.41 -11.20 21.24
C MET A 20 0.24 -10.49 21.89
N VAL A 21 -0.52 -9.73 21.11
CA VAL A 21 -1.76 -9.09 21.52
C VAL A 21 -2.92 -9.88 20.95
N LEU A 22 -3.68 -10.53 21.83
CA LEU A 22 -4.88 -11.27 21.50
C LEU A 22 -6.12 -10.37 21.57
N PRO A 23 -7.19 -10.66 20.82
CA PRO A 23 -8.49 -10.04 21.06
C PRO A 23 -8.96 -10.36 22.49
N ARG A 24 -9.58 -9.39 23.17
CA ARG A 24 -10.07 -9.57 24.57
C ARG A 24 -11.18 -10.60 24.66
N LYS A 25 -11.95 -10.76 23.57
CA LYS A 25 -13.01 -11.77 23.44
C LYS A 25 -12.72 -12.64 22.23
N ALA A 26 -12.93 -13.95 22.40
CA ALA A 26 -12.81 -14.88 21.30
C ALA A 26 -13.79 -14.50 20.17
N PRO A 27 -13.36 -14.64 18.89
CA PRO A 27 -14.24 -14.42 17.75
C PRO A 27 -15.44 -15.37 17.75
N GLU A 28 -16.59 -14.90 17.28
CA GLU A 28 -17.78 -15.74 17.11
C GLU A 28 -17.67 -16.72 15.93
N LYS A 29 -16.84 -16.38 14.94
CA LYS A 29 -16.61 -17.18 13.73
C LYS A 29 -15.21 -17.76 13.73
N GLY A 30 -15.12 -19.10 13.65
CA GLY A 30 -13.85 -19.81 13.66
C GLY A 30 -13.06 -19.75 12.36
N ARG A 31 -13.73 -19.49 11.22
CA ARG A 31 -13.08 -19.47 9.90
C ARG A 31 -13.54 -18.29 9.04
N CYS A 32 -12.58 -17.67 8.36
CA CYS A 32 -12.82 -16.67 7.33
C CYS A 32 -12.23 -17.19 6.01
N TRP A 33 -13.07 -17.66 5.09
CA TRP A 33 -12.65 -18.15 3.78
C TRP A 33 -12.19 -17.00 2.90
N LEU A 34 -11.09 -17.19 2.16
CA LEU A 34 -10.64 -16.21 1.18
C LEU A 34 -11.49 -16.30 -0.09
N ALA A 35 -11.83 -15.14 -0.66
CA ALA A 35 -12.54 -15.05 -1.93
C ALA A 35 -11.54 -14.93 -3.11
N THR A 36 -12.03 -15.11 -4.33
CA THR A 36 -11.26 -14.96 -5.56
C THR A 36 -10.48 -13.62 -5.61
N PHE A 37 -11.03 -12.53 -5.04
CA PHE A 37 -10.34 -11.24 -4.96
C PHE A 37 -9.11 -11.24 -4.04
N ASP A 38 -9.03 -12.14 -3.07
CA ASP A 38 -7.93 -12.21 -2.11
C ASP A 38 -6.72 -12.97 -2.68
N LEU A 39 -6.97 -13.98 -3.51
CA LEU A 39 -5.98 -14.96 -3.95
C LEU A 39 -4.81 -14.38 -4.76
N PRO A 40 -5.00 -13.38 -5.64
CA PRO A 40 -3.90 -12.78 -6.40
C PRO A 40 -2.78 -12.19 -5.55
N TYR A 41 -3.06 -11.86 -4.29
CA TYR A 41 -2.10 -11.19 -3.40
C TYR A 41 -1.33 -12.15 -2.49
N ILE A 42 -1.61 -13.46 -2.55
CA ILE A 42 -0.99 -14.46 -1.65
C ILE A 42 0.53 -14.54 -1.80
N THR A 43 1.06 -14.29 -2.98
CA THR A 43 2.49 -14.29 -3.31
C THR A 43 3.16 -12.92 -3.16
N PHE A 44 2.41 -11.90 -2.76
CA PHE A 44 2.96 -10.58 -2.48
C PHE A 44 3.53 -10.53 -1.06
N TYR A 45 4.22 -9.44 -0.73
CA TYR A 45 4.72 -9.21 0.61
C TYR A 45 3.66 -8.57 1.50
N TYR A 46 3.84 -8.69 2.82
CA TYR A 46 3.03 -7.95 3.78
C TYR A 46 3.00 -6.46 3.40
N ASN A 47 1.81 -5.87 3.40
CA ASN A 47 1.65 -4.46 3.11
C ASN A 47 2.06 -3.64 4.33
N GLN A 48 3.08 -2.81 4.18
CA GLN A 48 3.63 -2.02 5.27
C GLN A 48 3.12 -0.59 5.27
N LYS A 49 2.91 -0.03 6.47
CA LYS A 49 2.59 1.38 6.71
C LYS A 49 3.44 1.88 7.87
N LEU A 50 4.00 3.07 7.72
CA LEU A 50 4.75 3.78 8.74
C LEU A 50 4.12 5.14 8.97
N MET A 51 3.86 5.46 10.24
CA MET A 51 3.37 6.75 10.68
C MET A 51 4.32 7.32 11.72
N LEU A 52 4.72 8.56 11.56
CA LEU A 52 5.60 9.28 12.48
C LEU A 52 4.78 10.32 13.23
N TYR A 53 4.89 10.35 14.54
CA TYR A 53 4.17 11.28 15.41
C TYR A 53 5.13 11.97 16.35
N LYS A 54 4.83 13.23 16.70
CA LYS A 54 5.42 13.89 17.86
C LYS A 54 4.86 13.29 19.15
N LEU A 55 5.73 13.01 20.09
CA LEU A 55 5.36 12.48 21.39
C LEU A 55 6.49 12.76 22.39
N PRO A 56 6.21 13.36 23.57
CA PRO A 56 7.20 13.47 24.61
C PRO A 56 7.76 12.09 24.99
N ALA A 57 9.07 11.96 25.02
CA ALA A 57 9.73 10.67 25.27
C ALA A 57 9.33 10.01 26.62
N ALA A 58 8.92 10.82 27.60
CA ALA A 58 8.44 10.35 28.91
C ALA A 58 7.07 9.64 28.83
N GLU A 59 6.25 9.95 27.83
CA GLU A 59 4.89 9.39 27.66
C GLU A 59 4.90 8.08 26.88
N PHE A 60 6.03 7.68 26.26
CA PHE A 60 6.11 6.53 25.35
C PHE A 60 5.54 5.25 25.95
N GLY A 61 5.93 4.89 27.19
CA GLY A 61 5.50 3.63 27.81
C GLY A 61 3.98 3.59 28.04
N GLU A 62 3.40 4.67 28.58
CA GLU A 62 1.95 4.78 28.81
C GLU A 62 1.17 4.73 27.50
N VAL A 63 1.65 5.45 26.50
CA VAL A 63 1.03 5.47 25.16
C VAL A 63 1.06 4.08 24.54
N VAL A 64 2.19 3.37 24.57
CA VAL A 64 2.30 2.00 24.00
C VAL A 64 1.33 1.05 24.69
N GLU A 65 1.19 1.08 26.02
CA GLU A 65 0.22 0.23 26.73
C GLU A 65 -1.22 0.54 26.31
N ARG A 66 -1.58 1.82 26.18
CA ARG A 66 -2.89 2.24 25.70
C ARG A 66 -3.15 1.78 24.26
N LEU A 67 -2.14 1.87 23.37
CA LEU A 67 -2.24 1.39 21.99
C LEU A 67 -2.42 -0.13 21.92
N LYS A 68 -1.73 -0.90 22.77
CA LYS A 68 -1.91 -2.36 22.87
C LYS A 68 -3.32 -2.73 23.36
N GLN A 69 -3.85 -1.99 24.33
CA GLN A 69 -5.23 -2.18 24.81
C GLN A 69 -6.24 -1.88 23.71
N GLY A 70 -6.08 -0.77 22.99
CA GLY A 70 -6.91 -0.41 21.84
C GLY A 70 -6.82 -1.47 20.71
N LEU A 71 -5.62 -2.01 20.46
CA LEU A 71 -5.39 -3.08 19.49
C LEU A 71 -6.13 -4.36 19.87
N ALA A 72 -6.08 -4.77 21.14
CA ALA A 72 -6.81 -5.94 21.62
C ALA A 72 -8.33 -5.81 21.41
N VAL A 73 -8.87 -4.59 21.58
CA VAL A 73 -10.29 -4.32 21.27
C VAL A 73 -10.54 -4.31 19.76
N ALA A 74 -9.67 -3.67 18.98
CA ALA A 74 -9.81 -3.63 17.51
C ALA A 74 -9.84 -5.05 16.91
N LEU A 75 -9.02 -5.96 17.44
CA LEU A 75 -8.98 -7.35 17.00
C LEU A 75 -10.26 -8.15 17.31
N GLU A 76 -11.12 -7.69 18.24
CA GLU A 76 -12.46 -8.28 18.42
C GLU A 76 -13.33 -8.05 17.18
N TYR A 77 -13.24 -6.85 16.58
CA TYR A 77 -14.00 -6.46 15.39
C TYR A 77 -13.34 -6.95 14.10
N TYR A 78 -12.02 -6.89 14.03
CA TYR A 78 -11.20 -7.26 12.86
C TYR A 78 -10.49 -8.61 13.09
N TYR A 79 -11.23 -9.57 13.63
CA TYR A 79 -10.72 -10.88 14.10
C TYR A 79 -9.90 -11.66 13.06
N PRO A 80 -10.11 -11.54 11.71
CA PRO A 80 -9.25 -12.26 10.78
C PRO A 80 -7.77 -11.84 10.88
N LEU A 81 -7.47 -10.61 11.35
CA LEU A 81 -6.10 -10.15 11.57
C LEU A 81 -5.41 -10.85 12.75
N ALA A 82 -6.18 -11.44 13.68
CA ALA A 82 -5.66 -12.22 14.79
C ALA A 82 -5.56 -13.72 14.49
N GLY A 83 -6.00 -14.15 13.31
CA GLY A 83 -6.01 -15.53 12.87
C GLY A 83 -4.70 -16.00 12.24
N ARG A 84 -4.75 -17.16 11.61
CA ARG A 84 -3.65 -17.80 10.88
C ARG A 84 -4.12 -18.30 9.52
N LEU A 85 -3.32 -18.14 8.47
CA LEU A 85 -3.61 -18.74 7.18
C LEU A 85 -3.56 -20.27 7.29
N ARG A 86 -4.52 -20.90 6.63
CA ARG A 86 -4.64 -22.34 6.47
C ARG A 86 -5.13 -22.68 5.07
N GLN A 87 -4.92 -23.93 4.71
CA GLN A 87 -5.47 -24.51 3.49
C GLN A 87 -6.11 -25.85 3.87
N ASP A 88 -7.32 -26.11 3.37
CA ASP A 88 -8.00 -27.39 3.62
C ASP A 88 -7.52 -28.50 2.66
N GLU A 89 -8.12 -29.67 2.77
CA GLU A 89 -7.82 -30.84 1.95
C GLU A 89 -8.15 -30.62 0.46
N GLU A 90 -9.09 -29.71 0.18
CA GLU A 90 -9.48 -29.32 -1.18
C GLU A 90 -8.61 -28.17 -1.73
N LYS A 91 -7.55 -27.79 -1.03
CA LYS A 91 -6.64 -26.67 -1.37
C LYS A 91 -7.30 -25.28 -1.35
N VAL A 92 -8.40 -25.11 -0.62
CA VAL A 92 -9.06 -23.84 -0.43
C VAL A 92 -8.44 -23.08 0.75
N LEU A 93 -8.10 -21.81 0.52
CA LEU A 93 -7.47 -20.95 1.54
C LEU A 93 -8.52 -20.33 2.48
N PHE A 94 -8.18 -20.28 3.76
CA PHE A 94 -8.97 -19.61 4.79
C PHE A 94 -8.07 -19.07 5.91
N VAL A 95 -8.63 -18.22 6.74
CA VAL A 95 -8.03 -17.81 8.01
C VAL A 95 -8.73 -18.57 9.13
N GLU A 96 -7.95 -19.30 9.91
CA GLU A 96 -8.41 -19.95 11.14
C GLU A 96 -8.35 -18.92 12.28
N CYS A 97 -9.50 -18.67 12.91
CA CYS A 97 -9.67 -17.64 13.93
C CYS A 97 -10.05 -18.22 15.30
N GLU A 98 -9.86 -19.51 15.53
CA GLU A 98 -10.18 -20.22 16.76
C GLU A 98 -9.07 -21.22 17.13
N GLY A 99 -9.09 -21.73 18.37
CA GLY A 99 -8.13 -22.72 18.84
C GLY A 99 -6.68 -22.27 18.62
N GLU A 100 -5.86 -23.15 18.05
CA GLU A 100 -4.46 -22.88 17.73
C GLU A 100 -4.26 -21.86 16.58
N GLY A 101 -5.31 -21.58 15.80
CA GLY A 101 -5.32 -20.59 14.75
C GLY A 101 -5.46 -19.16 15.27
N LEU A 102 -6.01 -18.97 16.47
CA LEU A 102 -6.11 -17.65 17.09
C LEU A 102 -4.78 -17.26 17.73
N VAL A 103 -3.92 -16.60 16.99
CA VAL A 103 -2.54 -16.25 17.41
C VAL A 103 -2.37 -14.79 17.83
N GLY A 104 -3.28 -13.89 17.45
CA GLY A 104 -3.19 -12.47 17.74
C GLY A 104 -2.26 -11.71 16.79
N ALA A 105 -1.97 -10.45 17.12
CA ALA A 105 -1.03 -9.61 16.43
C ALA A 105 0.33 -9.58 17.16
N GLU A 106 1.44 -9.64 16.41
CA GLU A 106 2.78 -9.42 16.99
C GLU A 106 2.99 -7.93 17.24
N VAL A 107 3.40 -7.58 18.45
CA VAL A 107 3.79 -6.21 18.81
C VAL A 107 5.26 -6.20 19.19
N VAL A 108 6.01 -5.35 18.50
CA VAL A 108 7.45 -5.11 18.72
C VAL A 108 7.62 -3.74 19.36
N GLU A 109 8.33 -3.68 20.49
CA GLU A 109 8.73 -2.44 21.13
C GLU A 109 10.23 -2.23 20.87
N ALA A 110 10.56 -1.07 20.34
CA ALA A 110 11.92 -0.72 19.94
C ALA A 110 12.27 0.72 20.35
N ALA A 111 13.54 1.04 20.33
CA ALA A 111 14.06 2.39 20.48
C ALA A 111 15.04 2.73 19.37
N ALA A 112 15.03 3.98 18.92
CA ALA A 112 15.99 4.53 17.97
C ALA A 112 16.63 5.77 18.61
N GLU A 113 17.72 5.54 19.36
CA GLU A 113 18.43 6.61 20.05
C GLU A 113 19.08 7.58 19.04
N GLY A 114 19.00 8.87 19.35
CA GLY A 114 19.55 9.93 18.48
C GLY A 114 18.70 10.26 17.24
N VAL A 115 17.55 9.61 17.07
CA VAL A 115 16.66 9.81 15.90
C VAL A 115 15.47 10.70 16.28
N SER A 116 15.25 11.77 15.50
CA SER A 116 14.11 12.69 15.65
C SER A 116 12.98 12.29 14.69
N ALA A 117 11.73 12.33 15.18
CA ALA A 117 10.54 12.13 14.35
C ALA A 117 10.39 13.23 13.28
N VAL A 118 10.76 14.47 13.62
CA VAL A 118 10.70 15.62 12.71
C VAL A 118 11.71 15.43 11.58
N ASP A 119 12.96 15.08 11.90
CA ASP A 119 14.01 14.88 10.90
C ASP A 119 13.67 13.71 9.96
N LEU A 120 13.07 12.63 10.50
CA LEU A 120 12.58 11.51 9.69
C LEU A 120 11.39 11.90 8.80
N ALA A 121 10.54 12.81 9.27
CA ALA A 121 9.39 13.26 8.48
C ALA A 121 9.82 14.08 7.26
N GLU A 122 10.92 14.81 7.35
CA GLU A 122 11.48 15.65 6.28
C GLU A 122 12.52 14.90 5.44
N GLY A 123 13.20 13.92 6.04
CA GLY A 123 14.27 13.16 5.40
C GLY A 123 13.78 11.98 4.55
N GLU A 124 14.72 11.44 3.76
CA GLU A 124 14.51 10.29 2.89
C GLU A 124 15.48 9.13 3.24
N ASN A 125 15.75 8.92 4.52
CA ASN A 125 16.61 7.81 4.95
C ASN A 125 15.87 6.47 4.83
N ALA A 126 15.89 5.91 3.61
CA ALA A 126 15.16 4.68 3.29
C ALA A 126 15.61 3.49 4.15
N GLU A 127 16.91 3.39 4.46
CA GLU A 127 17.47 2.29 5.26
C GLU A 127 16.95 2.32 6.70
N LEU A 128 16.92 3.49 7.31
CA LEU A 128 16.36 3.65 8.65
C LEU A 128 14.85 3.41 8.67
N LEU A 129 14.12 3.96 7.68
CA LEU A 129 12.66 3.76 7.59
C LEU A 129 12.26 2.28 7.50
N GLN A 130 13.09 1.45 6.85
CA GLN A 130 12.87 -0.01 6.79
C GLN A 130 12.98 -0.69 8.16
N LYS A 131 13.78 -0.17 9.07
CA LYS A 131 13.95 -0.71 10.44
C LYS A 131 12.83 -0.28 11.40
N LEU A 132 12.03 0.70 11.02
CA LEU A 132 10.90 1.18 11.80
C LEU A 132 9.59 0.42 11.50
N VAL A 133 9.60 -0.54 10.60
CA VAL A 133 8.45 -1.36 10.24
C VAL A 133 8.79 -2.85 10.40
N PRO A 134 7.87 -3.66 10.92
CA PRO A 134 8.10 -5.10 11.04
C PRO A 134 7.93 -5.81 9.69
N TYR A 135 8.43 -7.03 9.60
CA TYR A 135 8.23 -7.96 8.48
C TYR A 135 8.72 -7.46 7.12
N THR A 136 9.84 -6.73 7.11
CA THR A 136 10.53 -6.38 5.87
C THR A 136 11.00 -7.65 5.16
N GLY A 137 10.65 -7.80 3.86
CA GLY A 137 10.96 -8.98 3.06
C GLY A 137 10.08 -10.21 3.35
N VAL A 138 9.04 -10.12 4.19
CA VAL A 138 8.16 -11.24 4.53
C VAL A 138 7.00 -11.32 3.54
N MET A 139 6.84 -12.48 2.87
CA MET A 139 5.74 -12.74 1.94
C MET A 139 4.45 -13.14 2.66
N ASN A 140 3.29 -12.89 2.03
CA ASN A 140 1.99 -13.25 2.58
C ASN A 140 1.82 -14.75 2.83
N LEU A 141 2.49 -15.61 2.07
CA LEU A 141 2.56 -17.05 2.32
C LEU A 141 3.13 -17.41 3.71
N GLU A 142 3.98 -16.56 4.30
CA GLU A 142 4.45 -16.76 5.66
C GLU A 142 3.34 -16.69 6.71
N GLY A 143 2.16 -16.21 6.35
CA GLY A 143 0.96 -16.20 7.20
C GLY A 143 0.50 -17.58 7.67
N PHE A 144 1.00 -18.67 7.07
CA PHE A 144 0.86 -20.03 7.60
C PHE A 144 1.64 -20.24 8.91
N HIS A 145 2.68 -19.46 9.15
CA HIS A 145 3.61 -19.61 10.28
C HIS A 145 3.76 -18.36 11.12
N ARG A 146 3.38 -17.18 10.59
CA ARG A 146 3.51 -15.88 11.24
C ARG A 146 2.16 -15.24 11.50
N PRO A 147 2.03 -14.33 12.48
CA PRO A 147 0.86 -13.47 12.64
C PRO A 147 0.53 -12.70 11.37
N LEU A 148 -0.78 -12.50 11.10
CA LEU A 148 -1.26 -11.79 9.92
C LEU A 148 -1.21 -10.27 10.07
N LEU A 149 -0.97 -9.81 11.29
CA LEU A 149 -0.69 -8.43 11.65
C LEU A 149 0.53 -8.35 12.56
N ALA A 150 1.47 -7.49 12.23
CA ALA A 150 2.54 -7.08 13.14
C ALA A 150 2.59 -5.56 13.25
N VAL A 151 2.85 -5.08 14.46
CA VAL A 151 2.97 -3.66 14.78
C VAL A 151 4.28 -3.42 15.50
N GLN A 152 5.01 -2.38 15.13
CA GLN A 152 6.23 -1.95 15.80
C GLN A 152 6.06 -0.53 16.33
N PHE A 153 6.25 -0.36 17.62
CA PHE A 153 6.35 0.93 18.28
C PHE A 153 7.83 1.24 18.53
N THR A 154 8.33 2.26 17.86
CA THR A 154 9.73 2.68 18.05
C THR A 154 9.78 4.03 18.73
N LYS A 155 10.40 4.07 19.92
CA LYS A 155 10.67 5.31 20.64
C LYS A 155 11.70 6.13 19.89
N LEU A 156 11.38 7.39 19.61
CA LEU A 156 12.26 8.40 19.04
C LEU A 156 12.57 9.47 20.10
N ASN A 157 13.52 10.37 19.83
CA ASN A 157 13.89 11.42 20.77
C ASN A 157 12.72 12.35 21.12
N ASP A 158 11.90 12.69 20.14
CA ASP A 158 10.81 13.66 20.20
C ASP A 158 9.48 13.09 19.68
N GLY A 159 9.40 11.75 19.56
CA GLY A 159 8.23 11.14 18.94
C GLY A 159 8.16 9.65 19.08
N ILE A 160 7.18 9.09 18.36
CA ILE A 160 6.97 7.66 18.17
C ILE A 160 6.80 7.36 16.68
N ALA A 161 7.46 6.29 16.23
CA ALA A 161 7.18 5.66 14.95
C ALA A 161 6.25 4.46 15.18
N ILE A 162 5.13 4.42 14.46
CA ILE A 162 4.19 3.30 14.44
C ILE A 162 4.29 2.63 13.09
N GLY A 163 5.00 1.49 13.04
CA GLY A 163 5.14 0.65 11.85
C GLY A 163 4.16 -0.50 11.90
N CYS A 164 3.42 -0.73 10.81
CA CYS A 164 2.47 -1.84 10.69
C CYS A 164 2.79 -2.68 9.46
N ALA A 165 2.61 -4.00 9.58
CA ALA A 165 2.68 -4.94 8.48
C ALA A 165 1.42 -5.82 8.47
N PHE A 166 0.67 -5.78 7.38
CA PHE A 166 -0.58 -6.49 7.19
C PHE A 166 -0.41 -7.55 6.11
N ASN A 167 -0.90 -8.77 6.36
CA ASN A 167 -0.95 -9.78 5.32
C ASN A 167 -1.92 -9.35 4.23
N HIS A 168 -1.39 -9.01 3.04
CA HIS A 168 -2.18 -8.43 1.95
C HIS A 168 -3.17 -9.41 1.32
N ALA A 169 -3.06 -10.72 1.58
CA ALA A 169 -4.08 -11.67 1.17
C ALA A 169 -5.41 -11.48 1.94
N LEU A 170 -5.44 -10.69 3.02
CA LEU A 170 -6.64 -10.48 3.82
C LEU A 170 -7.35 -9.16 3.54
N LEU A 171 -6.62 -8.13 3.16
CA LEU A 171 -7.17 -6.77 3.09
C LEU A 171 -6.41 -5.88 2.10
N ASP A 172 -7.16 -5.02 1.46
CA ASP A 172 -6.64 -3.94 0.59
C ASP A 172 -6.44 -2.62 1.33
N GLY A 173 -6.14 -1.56 0.56
CA GLY A 173 -5.93 -0.23 1.11
C GLY A 173 -7.13 0.35 1.85
N ASN A 174 -8.36 0.15 1.35
CA ASN A 174 -9.58 0.62 2.03
C ASN A 174 -9.72 -0.05 3.39
N SER A 175 -9.63 -1.38 3.42
CA SER A 175 -9.73 -2.17 4.65
C SER A 175 -8.57 -1.87 5.62
N THR A 176 -7.35 -1.61 5.12
CA THR A 176 -6.22 -1.20 5.94
C THR A 176 -6.54 0.09 6.69
N TRP A 177 -7.00 1.12 6.00
CA TRP A 177 -7.29 2.41 6.64
C TRP A 177 -8.55 2.37 7.50
N GLN A 178 -9.56 1.56 7.16
CA GLN A 178 -10.72 1.29 8.02
C GLN A 178 -10.27 0.73 9.38
N PHE A 179 -9.37 -0.26 9.37
CA PHE A 179 -8.78 -0.80 10.60
C PHE A 179 -7.99 0.28 11.37
N MET A 180 -7.13 1.04 10.68
CA MET A 180 -6.30 2.06 11.32
C MET A 180 -7.11 3.13 12.02
N PHE A 181 -8.19 3.63 11.40
CA PHE A 181 -9.11 4.60 12.02
C PHE A 181 -9.82 4.01 13.24
N SER A 182 -10.30 2.77 13.13
CA SER A 182 -10.99 2.10 14.23
C SER A 182 -10.05 1.86 15.42
N TRP A 183 -8.83 1.40 15.16
CA TRP A 183 -7.83 1.20 16.20
C TRP A 183 -7.43 2.53 16.87
N ALA A 184 -7.23 3.58 16.09
CA ALA A 184 -6.92 4.91 16.63
C ALA A 184 -8.05 5.43 17.53
N ASP A 185 -9.32 5.30 17.10
CA ASP A 185 -10.47 5.74 17.89
C ASP A 185 -10.61 4.94 19.19
N LEU A 186 -10.52 3.62 19.13
CA LEU A 186 -10.55 2.74 20.29
C LEU A 186 -9.41 3.04 21.29
N SER A 187 -8.23 3.40 20.79
CA SER A 187 -7.07 3.78 21.62
C SER A 187 -7.29 5.11 22.35
N ARG A 188 -8.20 5.97 21.87
CA ARG A 188 -8.61 7.23 22.53
C ARG A 188 -9.79 7.06 23.49
N GLY A 189 -10.30 5.85 23.65
CA GLY A 189 -11.46 5.58 24.47
C GLY A 189 -12.80 5.69 23.74
N GLY A 190 -12.80 5.57 22.41
CA GLY A 190 -14.00 5.48 21.59
C GLY A 190 -14.91 4.32 22.00
N GLY A 191 -16.22 4.50 21.85
CA GLY A 191 -17.25 3.58 22.36
C GLY A 191 -17.43 2.29 21.54
N GLY A 192 -16.70 2.11 20.45
CA GLY A 192 -16.81 0.95 19.56
C GLY A 192 -16.58 1.31 18.10
N VAL A 193 -16.66 0.30 17.22
CA VAL A 193 -16.44 0.46 15.79
C VAL A 193 -17.77 0.60 15.05
N LEU A 194 -17.97 1.70 14.34
CA LEU A 194 -19.15 1.95 13.50
C LEU A 194 -18.75 2.61 12.18
N PRO A 195 -19.23 2.09 11.04
CA PRO A 195 -20.03 0.86 10.90
C PRO A 195 -19.21 -0.39 11.21
N LEU A 196 -19.87 -1.47 11.64
CA LEU A 196 -19.19 -2.74 11.90
C LEU A 196 -18.58 -3.31 10.62
N PRO A 197 -17.33 -3.85 10.67
CA PRO A 197 -16.71 -4.45 9.51
C PRO A 197 -17.48 -5.69 9.02
N VAL A 198 -17.68 -5.77 7.72
CA VAL A 198 -18.37 -6.88 7.06
C VAL A 198 -17.32 -7.87 6.54
N HIS A 199 -17.25 -9.04 7.16
CA HIS A 199 -16.27 -10.10 6.85
C HIS A 199 -16.79 -11.16 5.89
N ASP A 200 -18.07 -11.09 5.49
CA ASP A 200 -18.66 -12.08 4.61
C ASP A 200 -18.14 -11.92 3.18
N ARG A 201 -17.17 -12.73 2.85
CA ARG A 201 -16.52 -12.72 1.53
C ARG A 201 -17.43 -13.25 0.43
N THR A 202 -18.50 -13.97 0.77
CA THR A 202 -19.47 -14.48 -0.22
C THR A 202 -20.23 -13.37 -0.90
N LEU A 203 -20.31 -12.19 -0.26
CA LEU A 203 -20.90 -10.99 -0.87
C LEU A 203 -20.08 -10.51 -2.06
N ALA A 204 -18.75 -10.65 -2.00
CA ALA A 204 -17.85 -10.27 -3.10
C ALA A 204 -17.80 -11.37 -4.18
N ARG A 205 -17.63 -12.61 -3.74
CA ARG A 205 -17.63 -13.80 -4.60
C ARG A 205 -17.82 -15.07 -3.77
N SER A 206 -18.81 -15.89 -4.12
CA SER A 206 -19.16 -17.10 -3.36
C SER A 206 -18.34 -18.34 -3.73
N VAL A 207 -17.55 -18.28 -4.80
CA VAL A 207 -16.73 -19.41 -5.26
C VAL A 207 -15.57 -19.64 -4.28
N ARG A 208 -15.40 -20.88 -3.84
CA ARG A 208 -14.24 -21.37 -3.10
C ARG A 208 -13.28 -22.01 -4.09
N LEU A 209 -12.15 -21.35 -4.33
CA LEU A 209 -11.25 -21.71 -5.39
C LEU A 209 -10.04 -22.45 -4.83
N PRO A 210 -9.79 -23.72 -5.24
CA PRO A 210 -8.54 -24.39 -4.96
C PRO A 210 -7.35 -23.67 -5.58
N LEU A 211 -6.25 -23.56 -4.85
CA LEU A 211 -5.03 -22.93 -5.33
C LEU A 211 -3.80 -23.77 -4.97
N ASP A 212 -3.02 -24.16 -5.97
CA ASP A 212 -1.75 -24.84 -5.74
C ASP A 212 -0.70 -23.84 -5.26
N LEU A 213 -0.23 -24.04 -4.04
CA LEU A 213 0.80 -23.19 -3.44
C LEU A 213 2.18 -23.84 -3.56
N PRO A 214 3.26 -23.06 -3.71
CA PRO A 214 4.61 -23.60 -3.62
C PRO A 214 4.89 -24.10 -2.20
N ALA A 215 5.69 -25.14 -2.08
CA ALA A 215 6.05 -25.76 -0.79
C ALA A 215 6.81 -24.80 0.15
N THR A 216 7.48 -23.81 -0.41
CA THR A 216 8.15 -22.73 0.30
C THR A 216 7.81 -21.40 -0.38
N ALA A 217 7.81 -20.32 0.40
CA ALA A 217 7.73 -18.97 -0.15
C ALA A 217 8.99 -18.73 -0.99
N VAL A 218 8.89 -19.00 -2.30
CA VAL A 218 9.99 -18.74 -3.24
C VAL A 218 9.92 -17.26 -3.58
N GLU A 219 10.97 -16.55 -3.23
CA GLU A 219 11.21 -15.22 -3.75
C GLU A 219 11.48 -15.37 -5.26
N HIS A 220 10.49 -15.07 -6.09
CA HIS A 220 10.75 -14.88 -7.50
C HIS A 220 11.50 -13.56 -7.62
N GLU A 221 12.78 -13.67 -7.98
CA GLU A 221 13.67 -12.54 -8.14
C GLU A 221 13.02 -11.45 -9.00
N ARG A 222 13.10 -10.24 -8.50
CA ARG A 222 12.60 -9.05 -9.17
C ARG A 222 13.56 -8.71 -10.31
N GLY A 223 13.22 -9.10 -11.52
CA GLY A 223 14.03 -8.80 -12.70
C GLY A 223 14.58 -10.03 -13.41
N ASP A 224 15.42 -9.79 -14.42
CA ASP A 224 16.16 -10.83 -15.12
C ASP A 224 17.14 -11.47 -14.12
N PRO A 225 17.01 -12.78 -13.78
CA PRO A 225 17.92 -13.45 -12.84
C PRO A 225 19.39 -13.46 -13.34
N ASN A 226 19.62 -13.16 -14.63
CA ASN A 226 20.94 -13.02 -15.24
C ASN A 226 21.34 -11.56 -15.50
N GLY A 227 20.45 -10.61 -15.19
CA GLY A 227 20.69 -9.19 -15.35
C GLY A 227 21.51 -8.60 -14.19
N PRO A 228 22.21 -7.47 -14.41
CA PRO A 228 22.89 -6.79 -13.31
C PRO A 228 21.88 -6.32 -12.28
N SER A 229 22.14 -6.56 -10.98
CA SER A 229 21.35 -6.01 -9.87
C SER A 229 21.36 -4.47 -9.98
N ARG A 230 20.20 -3.90 -10.19
CA ARG A 230 20.03 -2.43 -10.28
C ARG A 230 19.36 -1.96 -8.99
N PRO A 231 20.08 -1.21 -8.14
CA PRO A 231 19.54 -0.76 -6.87
C PRO A 231 18.31 0.12 -7.10
N LEU A 232 17.25 -0.15 -6.33
CA LEU A 232 16.04 0.67 -6.32
C LEU A 232 16.22 1.83 -5.36
N VAL A 233 15.79 3.00 -5.79
CA VAL A 233 15.76 4.22 -4.99
C VAL A 233 14.33 4.68 -4.85
N MET A 234 13.92 4.99 -3.63
CA MET A 234 12.62 5.56 -3.32
C MET A 234 12.75 7.05 -3.03
N ARG A 235 11.87 7.86 -3.63
CA ARG A 235 11.75 9.30 -3.40
C ARG A 235 10.30 9.72 -3.23
N VAL A 236 10.10 10.81 -2.52
CA VAL A 236 8.78 11.45 -2.40
C VAL A 236 8.81 12.81 -3.05
N PHE A 237 7.95 12.99 -4.03
CA PHE A 237 7.74 14.25 -4.71
C PHE A 237 6.43 14.87 -4.26
N SER A 238 6.49 16.03 -3.62
CA SER A 238 5.29 16.73 -3.14
C SER A 238 4.79 17.69 -4.23
N PHE A 239 3.54 17.49 -4.64
CA PHE A 239 2.83 18.38 -5.57
C PHE A 239 1.87 19.24 -4.76
N SER A 240 2.09 20.56 -4.75
CA SER A 240 1.19 21.52 -4.13
C SER A 240 -0.18 21.51 -4.80
N GLU A 241 -1.20 22.07 -4.15
CA GLU A 241 -2.53 22.23 -4.74
C GLU A 241 -2.48 22.98 -6.07
N ALA A 242 -1.66 24.04 -6.17
CA ALA A 242 -1.47 24.80 -7.40
C ALA A 242 -0.84 23.95 -8.51
N ALA A 243 0.15 23.11 -8.17
CA ALA A 243 0.78 22.20 -9.12
C ALA A 243 -0.21 21.17 -9.66
N VAL A 244 -1.01 20.58 -8.76
CA VAL A 244 -2.07 19.59 -9.12
C VAL A 244 -3.11 20.22 -10.04
N ASP A 245 -3.56 21.46 -9.74
CA ASP A 245 -4.54 22.18 -10.56
C ASP A 245 -3.95 22.57 -11.93
N LEU A 246 -2.66 22.94 -11.99
CA LEU A 246 -1.97 23.24 -13.25
C LEU A 246 -1.89 21.98 -14.13
N LEU A 247 -1.52 20.83 -13.59
CA LEU A 247 -1.49 19.57 -14.34
C LEU A 247 -2.87 19.22 -14.88
N LYS A 248 -3.90 19.36 -14.06
CA LYS A 248 -5.27 19.10 -14.48
C LYS A 248 -5.73 20.07 -15.57
N THR A 249 -5.38 21.35 -15.47
CA THR A 249 -5.69 22.37 -16.48
C THR A 249 -4.99 22.04 -17.80
N ARG A 250 -3.69 21.73 -17.77
CA ARG A 250 -2.91 21.35 -18.98
C ARG A 250 -3.50 20.12 -19.67
N ALA A 251 -3.84 19.08 -18.89
CA ALA A 251 -4.44 17.86 -19.45
C ALA A 251 -5.83 18.06 -20.06
N ASN A 252 -6.55 19.09 -19.66
CA ASN A 252 -7.89 19.40 -20.18
C ASN A 252 -7.90 20.47 -21.29
N ALA A 253 -6.78 21.15 -21.54
CA ALA A 253 -6.73 22.29 -22.47
C ALA A 253 -7.01 21.92 -23.93
N GLY A 254 -6.62 20.71 -24.36
CA GLY A 254 -6.83 20.19 -25.71
C GLY A 254 -8.14 19.42 -25.92
N LEU A 255 -8.97 19.27 -24.88
CA LEU A 255 -10.21 18.51 -24.98
C LEU A 255 -11.28 19.27 -25.78
N LEU A 256 -12.06 18.50 -26.57
CA LEU A 256 -13.26 19.04 -27.21
C LEU A 256 -14.31 19.48 -26.16
N PRO A 257 -15.14 20.50 -26.44
CA PRO A 257 -16.11 21.01 -25.47
C PRO A 257 -17.12 19.99 -24.93
N ALA A 258 -17.41 18.92 -25.69
CA ALA A 258 -18.31 17.84 -25.29
C ALA A 258 -17.60 16.67 -24.60
N ALA A 259 -16.28 16.70 -24.50
CA ALA A 259 -15.52 15.61 -23.86
C ALA A 259 -15.68 15.66 -22.35
N LYS A 260 -15.73 14.48 -21.72
CA LYS A 260 -15.73 14.36 -20.27
C LYS A 260 -14.40 14.86 -19.69
N PRO A 261 -14.42 15.78 -18.71
CA PRO A 261 -13.20 16.30 -18.12
C PRO A 261 -12.34 15.21 -17.48
N LEU A 262 -11.03 15.35 -17.67
CA LEU A 262 -10.03 14.51 -17.03
C LEU A 262 -9.90 14.84 -15.54
N SER A 263 -9.82 13.81 -14.72
CA SER A 263 -9.69 13.96 -13.28
C SER A 263 -8.24 14.28 -12.85
N THR A 264 -8.08 14.75 -11.62
CA THR A 264 -6.76 14.94 -10.99
C THR A 264 -5.90 13.68 -11.06
N PHE A 265 -6.48 12.50 -10.74
CA PHE A 265 -5.76 11.23 -10.79
C PHE A 265 -5.24 10.91 -12.21
N GLN A 266 -6.09 11.08 -13.22
CA GLN A 266 -5.72 10.83 -14.62
C GLN A 266 -4.61 11.78 -15.09
N SER A 267 -4.72 13.06 -14.73
CA SER A 267 -3.75 14.09 -15.11
C SER A 267 -2.38 13.89 -14.43
N LEU A 268 -2.37 13.64 -13.11
CA LEU A 268 -1.15 13.38 -12.36
C LEU A 268 -0.53 12.04 -12.75
N GLY A 269 -1.33 10.97 -12.89
CA GLY A 269 -0.86 9.66 -13.31
C GLY A 269 -0.20 9.69 -14.69
N ALA A 270 -0.82 10.38 -15.64
CA ALA A 270 -0.26 10.57 -16.98
C ALA A 270 1.05 11.39 -16.94
N HIS A 271 1.13 12.42 -16.10
CA HIS A 271 2.35 13.20 -15.91
C HIS A 271 3.49 12.33 -15.37
N VAL A 272 3.23 11.55 -14.31
CA VAL A 272 4.21 10.60 -13.75
C VAL A 272 4.63 9.55 -14.79
N TRP A 273 3.67 8.96 -15.52
CA TRP A 273 3.96 7.95 -16.54
C TRP A 273 4.89 8.48 -17.64
N ARG A 274 4.58 9.66 -18.19
CA ARG A 274 5.41 10.31 -19.21
C ARG A 274 6.82 10.64 -18.68
N SER A 275 6.90 11.19 -17.47
CA SER A 275 8.17 11.59 -16.88
C SER A 275 9.07 10.39 -16.53
N VAL A 276 8.49 9.31 -15.99
CA VAL A 276 9.23 8.06 -15.75
C VAL A 276 9.69 7.42 -17.06
N SER A 277 8.85 7.43 -18.12
CA SER A 277 9.23 6.90 -19.42
C SER A 277 10.40 7.70 -20.04
N ARG A 278 10.42 9.03 -19.87
CA ARG A 278 11.53 9.91 -20.26
C ARG A 278 12.80 9.61 -19.46
N ALA A 279 12.67 9.53 -18.14
CA ALA A 279 13.77 9.27 -17.22
C ALA A 279 14.44 7.89 -17.43
N ARG A 280 13.69 6.91 -17.92
CA ARG A 280 14.20 5.60 -18.33
C ARG A 280 14.86 5.60 -19.71
N GLU A 281 14.84 6.75 -20.42
CA GLU A 281 15.39 6.88 -21.77
C GLU A 281 14.86 5.80 -22.76
N LEU A 282 13.55 5.48 -22.65
CA LEU A 282 12.92 4.46 -23.48
C LEU A 282 13.03 4.84 -24.96
N LYS A 283 13.34 3.84 -25.80
CA LYS A 283 13.34 4.01 -27.25
C LYS A 283 11.90 4.20 -27.76
N PRO A 284 11.70 4.89 -28.88
CA PRO A 284 10.35 5.14 -29.42
C PRO A 284 9.50 3.89 -29.59
N GLU A 285 10.11 2.74 -29.94
CA GLU A 285 9.46 1.45 -30.15
C GLU A 285 9.20 0.66 -28.86
N ASP A 286 9.84 1.01 -27.74
CA ASP A 286 9.65 0.32 -26.47
C ASP A 286 8.22 0.49 -25.96
N ILE A 287 7.62 -0.61 -25.54
CA ILE A 287 6.29 -0.55 -24.91
C ILE A 287 6.42 -0.16 -23.44
N THR A 288 5.63 0.81 -23.02
CA THR A 288 5.48 1.22 -21.63
C THR A 288 4.03 1.03 -21.20
N VAL A 289 3.85 0.61 -19.94
CA VAL A 289 2.56 0.23 -19.38
C VAL A 289 2.26 1.07 -18.15
N PHE A 290 1.00 1.47 -18.00
CA PHE A 290 0.49 2.05 -16.75
C PHE A 290 -0.51 1.10 -16.12
N ALA A 291 -0.28 0.74 -14.86
CA ALA A 291 -1.12 -0.16 -14.08
C ALA A 291 -1.81 0.60 -12.93
N ILE A 292 -3.06 0.25 -12.65
CA ILE A 292 -3.85 0.82 -11.57
C ILE A 292 -4.47 -0.32 -10.77
N PHE A 293 -4.28 -0.36 -9.46
CA PHE A 293 -5.05 -1.22 -8.58
C PHE A 293 -6.37 -0.53 -8.25
N ALA A 294 -7.41 -0.86 -9.02
CA ALA A 294 -8.70 -0.19 -8.99
C ALA A 294 -9.63 -0.81 -7.94
N ASP A 295 -10.20 0.04 -7.07
CA ASP A 295 -11.25 -0.36 -6.14
C ASP A 295 -12.52 -0.76 -6.90
N CYS A 296 -13.05 -1.93 -6.58
CA CYS A 296 -14.25 -2.50 -7.20
C CYS A 296 -15.52 -2.30 -6.38
N ARG A 297 -15.46 -1.78 -5.12
CA ARG A 297 -16.61 -1.74 -4.19
C ARG A 297 -17.85 -1.09 -4.77
N THR A 298 -17.69 0.03 -5.46
CA THR A 298 -18.80 0.77 -6.08
C THR A 298 -19.07 0.37 -7.54
N ARG A 299 -18.26 -0.57 -8.07
CA ARG A 299 -18.30 -0.98 -9.48
C ARG A 299 -18.92 -2.34 -9.72
N VAL A 300 -18.89 -3.22 -8.70
CA VAL A 300 -19.60 -4.51 -8.73
C VAL A 300 -21.11 -4.31 -8.64
N ASP A 301 -21.87 -5.30 -9.09
CA ASP A 301 -23.33 -5.30 -9.03
C ASP A 301 -23.82 -6.55 -8.29
N PRO A 302 -24.53 -6.39 -7.16
CA PRO A 302 -24.81 -5.12 -6.45
C PRO A 302 -23.54 -4.50 -5.83
N PRO A 303 -23.52 -3.16 -5.58
CA PRO A 303 -22.41 -2.51 -4.90
C PRO A 303 -22.17 -3.09 -3.51
N MET A 304 -20.89 -3.19 -3.13
CA MET A 304 -20.50 -3.73 -1.83
C MET A 304 -20.79 -2.75 -0.69
N PRO A 305 -21.10 -3.24 0.51
CA PRO A 305 -21.16 -2.41 1.70
C PRO A 305 -19.88 -1.60 1.89
N GLU A 306 -19.97 -0.34 2.29
CA GLU A 306 -18.81 0.52 2.56
C GLU A 306 -17.86 -0.10 3.59
N ALA A 307 -18.42 -0.78 4.60
CA ALA A 307 -17.67 -1.45 5.66
C ALA A 307 -17.14 -2.84 5.29
N TYR A 308 -17.19 -3.25 4.02
CA TYR A 308 -16.61 -4.53 3.61
C TYR A 308 -15.11 -4.56 3.92
N PHE A 309 -14.72 -5.56 4.71
CA PHE A 309 -13.35 -5.77 5.14
C PHE A 309 -12.73 -6.97 4.42
N GLY A 310 -11.89 -6.71 3.43
CA GLY A 310 -11.26 -7.69 2.57
C GLY A 310 -10.62 -7.05 1.35
N ASN A 311 -10.05 -7.86 0.46
CA ASN A 311 -9.63 -7.36 -0.84
C ASN A 311 -10.84 -7.23 -1.77
N LEU A 312 -10.94 -6.08 -2.41
CA LEU A 312 -11.90 -5.85 -3.49
C LEU A 312 -11.30 -4.89 -4.52
N ILE A 313 -10.10 -5.23 -4.98
CA ILE A 313 -9.36 -4.49 -5.97
C ILE A 313 -8.96 -5.41 -7.13
N GLN A 314 -8.86 -4.84 -8.32
CA GLN A 314 -8.29 -5.50 -9.49
C GLN A 314 -7.25 -4.62 -10.16
N ALA A 315 -6.17 -5.22 -10.65
CA ALA A 315 -5.19 -4.53 -11.48
C ALA A 315 -5.76 -4.33 -12.89
N ILE A 316 -5.76 -3.09 -13.37
CA ILE A 316 -6.12 -2.73 -14.76
C ILE A 316 -4.91 -2.08 -15.42
N PHE A 317 -4.78 -2.28 -16.73
CA PHE A 317 -3.58 -1.91 -17.47
C PHE A 317 -3.95 -1.17 -18.76
N THR A 318 -3.14 -0.17 -19.10
CA THR A 318 -3.10 0.42 -20.43
C THR A 318 -1.64 0.60 -20.84
N GLY A 319 -1.35 0.55 -22.13
CA GLY A 319 0.03 0.65 -22.60
C GLY A 319 0.10 1.17 -24.03
N THR A 320 1.26 1.73 -24.38
CA THR A 320 1.55 2.26 -25.70
C THR A 320 3.05 2.31 -25.97
N ALA A 321 3.45 2.56 -27.21
CA ALA A 321 4.84 2.81 -27.54
C ALA A 321 5.32 4.14 -26.90
N ALA A 322 6.55 4.15 -26.36
CA ALA A 322 7.12 5.31 -25.69
C ALA A 322 7.19 6.54 -26.61
N GLY A 323 7.51 6.35 -27.89
CA GLY A 323 7.50 7.42 -28.88
C GLY A 323 6.13 8.08 -29.06
N LEU A 324 5.05 7.29 -29.02
CA LEU A 324 3.69 7.82 -29.09
C LEU A 324 3.29 8.51 -27.78
N LEU A 325 3.65 7.92 -26.63
CA LEU A 325 3.38 8.51 -25.31
C LEU A 325 4.04 9.88 -25.15
N LEU A 326 5.30 9.99 -25.53
CA LEU A 326 6.11 11.19 -25.33
C LEU A 326 5.88 12.25 -26.41
N GLY A 327 5.60 11.81 -27.66
CA GLY A 327 5.33 12.71 -28.80
C GLY A 327 3.91 13.27 -28.85
N SER A 328 2.96 12.69 -28.08
CA SER A 328 1.58 13.17 -28.03
C SER A 328 1.38 14.25 -26.95
N PRO A 329 0.34 15.08 -27.07
CA PRO A 329 0.02 16.09 -26.05
C PRO A 329 -0.46 15.43 -24.74
N PRO A 330 -0.50 16.20 -23.61
CA PRO A 330 -0.80 15.65 -22.28
C PRO A 330 -2.16 14.92 -22.18
N GLU A 331 -3.19 15.38 -22.88
CA GLU A 331 -4.51 14.79 -22.90
C GLU A 331 -4.52 13.35 -23.46
N PHE A 332 -3.57 12.97 -24.29
CA PHE A 332 -3.48 11.62 -24.86
C PHE A 332 -3.30 10.57 -23.76
N ALA A 333 -2.26 10.70 -22.95
CA ALA A 333 -1.97 9.77 -21.86
C ALA A 333 -3.08 9.76 -20.80
N SER A 334 -3.58 10.95 -20.43
CA SER A 334 -4.68 11.09 -19.47
C SER A 334 -5.98 10.48 -20.00
N GLY A 335 -6.25 10.58 -21.29
CA GLY A 335 -7.39 9.96 -21.98
C GLY A 335 -7.30 8.44 -21.98
N MET A 336 -6.11 7.86 -22.19
CA MET A 336 -5.89 6.41 -22.08
C MET A 336 -6.22 5.90 -20.67
N LEU A 337 -5.81 6.65 -19.63
CA LEU A 337 -6.16 6.31 -18.25
C LEU A 337 -7.66 6.43 -18.00
N GLN A 338 -8.33 7.45 -18.55
CA GLN A 338 -9.77 7.59 -18.45
C GLN A 338 -10.49 6.39 -19.07
N GLN A 339 -10.12 6.00 -20.29
CA GLN A 339 -10.73 4.88 -21.01
C GLN A 339 -10.62 3.56 -20.25
N VAL A 340 -9.43 3.20 -19.74
CA VAL A 340 -9.25 1.94 -19.00
C VAL A 340 -10.00 1.94 -17.67
N ILE A 341 -10.11 3.09 -16.99
CA ILE A 341 -10.86 3.23 -15.75
C ILE A 341 -12.38 3.11 -16.01
N GLU A 342 -12.88 3.70 -17.09
CA GLU A 342 -14.30 3.65 -17.46
C GLU A 342 -14.72 2.27 -17.97
N ALA A 343 -13.84 1.60 -18.73
CA ALA A 343 -14.07 0.24 -19.21
C ALA A 343 -14.11 -0.80 -18.06
N HIS A 344 -13.56 -0.48 -16.88
CA HIS A 344 -13.55 -1.35 -15.72
C HIS A 344 -14.87 -1.23 -14.93
N ASN A 345 -15.96 -1.74 -15.51
CA ASN A 345 -17.31 -1.80 -14.96
C ASN A 345 -17.64 -3.19 -14.38
N ALA A 346 -18.87 -3.39 -13.88
CA ALA A 346 -19.30 -4.65 -13.25
C ALA A 346 -19.11 -5.87 -14.16
N GLU A 347 -19.42 -5.75 -15.45
CA GLU A 347 -19.26 -6.84 -16.40
C GLU A 347 -17.78 -7.21 -16.62
N ALA A 348 -16.92 -6.21 -16.82
CA ALA A 348 -15.48 -6.42 -16.95
C ALA A 348 -14.86 -7.04 -15.70
N ILE A 349 -15.30 -6.62 -14.50
CA ILE A 349 -14.87 -7.19 -13.22
C ILE A 349 -15.28 -8.66 -13.13
N LYS A 350 -16.55 -8.95 -13.41
CA LYS A 350 -17.09 -10.32 -13.40
C LYS A 350 -16.34 -11.23 -14.37
N LYS A 351 -16.14 -10.78 -15.59
CA LYS A 351 -15.42 -11.54 -16.62
C LYS A 351 -13.99 -11.90 -16.17
N ARG A 352 -13.26 -10.96 -15.57
CA ARG A 352 -11.91 -11.20 -15.06
C ARG A 352 -11.88 -12.22 -13.92
N LEU A 353 -12.90 -12.20 -13.05
CA LEU A 353 -13.04 -13.21 -11.99
C LEU A 353 -13.28 -14.60 -12.59
N GLU A 354 -14.19 -14.71 -13.57
CA GLU A 354 -14.48 -15.96 -14.25
C GLU A 354 -13.27 -16.52 -15.02
N GLU A 355 -12.50 -15.65 -15.68
CA GLU A 355 -11.25 -16.03 -16.35
C GLU A 355 -10.20 -16.55 -15.35
N TYR A 356 -10.06 -15.88 -14.19
CA TYR A 356 -9.15 -16.33 -13.13
C TYR A 356 -9.60 -17.65 -12.50
N GLU A 357 -10.89 -17.80 -12.25
CA GLU A 357 -11.47 -19.01 -11.68
C GLU A 357 -11.38 -20.23 -12.62
N ALA A 358 -11.43 -19.99 -13.94
CA ALA A 358 -11.25 -21.04 -14.93
C ALA A 358 -9.80 -21.55 -15.03
N ALA A 359 -8.81 -20.71 -14.70
CA ALA A 359 -7.40 -21.04 -14.74
C ALA A 359 -6.64 -20.29 -13.62
N PRO A 360 -6.80 -20.72 -12.36
CA PRO A 360 -6.16 -20.06 -11.23
C PRO A 360 -4.65 -20.11 -11.33
N LYS A 361 -4.01 -18.96 -11.09
CA LYS A 361 -2.55 -18.85 -11.10
C LYS A 361 -2.05 -17.93 -10.00
N LEU A 362 -0.82 -18.14 -9.61
CA LEU A 362 -0.09 -17.21 -8.76
C LEU A 362 0.42 -16.03 -9.59
N PHE A 363 0.38 -14.85 -8.99
CA PHE A 363 0.92 -13.63 -9.60
C PHE A 363 2.22 -13.24 -8.91
N TYR A 364 3.15 -12.70 -9.68
CA TYR A 364 4.43 -12.22 -9.21
C TYR A 364 4.69 -10.80 -9.75
N PHE A 365 5.55 -10.04 -9.08
CA PHE A 365 5.87 -8.69 -9.55
C PHE A 365 6.53 -8.66 -10.94
N SER A 366 7.23 -9.73 -11.32
CA SER A 366 7.77 -9.92 -12.66
C SER A 366 6.69 -9.94 -13.75
N ASP A 367 5.44 -10.31 -13.41
CA ASP A 367 4.33 -10.34 -14.37
C ASP A 367 3.88 -8.92 -14.79
N ALA A 368 4.26 -7.88 -14.05
CA ALA A 368 3.98 -6.48 -14.41
C ALA A 368 4.75 -6.05 -15.69
N GLY A 369 5.76 -6.81 -16.08
CA GLY A 369 6.61 -6.52 -17.23
C GLY A 369 7.60 -5.39 -17.01
N MET A 370 8.53 -5.25 -17.95
CA MET A 370 9.46 -4.12 -17.96
C MET A 370 8.73 -2.83 -18.34
N ASN A 371 9.28 -1.68 -17.97
CA ASN A 371 8.73 -0.35 -18.29
C ASN A 371 7.32 -0.10 -17.73
N CYS A 372 6.90 -0.83 -16.70
CA CYS A 372 5.63 -0.59 -16.02
C CYS A 372 5.75 0.58 -15.04
N VAL A 373 4.69 1.39 -14.95
CA VAL A 373 4.45 2.33 -13.85
C VAL A 373 3.14 1.90 -13.20
N ALA A 374 3.16 1.54 -11.93
CA ALA A 374 2.00 0.98 -11.25
C ALA A 374 1.59 1.81 -10.02
N VAL A 375 0.33 2.17 -9.92
CA VAL A 375 -0.20 2.93 -8.78
C VAL A 375 -0.92 2.00 -7.81
N GLY A 376 -0.35 1.87 -6.59
CA GLY A 376 -0.82 0.96 -5.53
C GLY A 376 -1.53 1.63 -4.35
N SER A 377 -1.75 2.95 -4.38
CA SER A 377 -2.44 3.69 -3.30
C SER A 377 -3.23 4.86 -3.86
N SER A 378 -4.16 5.37 -3.06
CA SER A 378 -5.03 6.48 -3.45
C SER A 378 -4.82 7.70 -2.55
N PRO A 379 -4.69 8.91 -3.10
CA PRO A 379 -4.61 10.14 -2.29
C PRO A 379 -5.93 10.50 -1.59
N ARG A 380 -6.98 9.71 -1.81
CA ARG A 380 -8.28 9.87 -1.13
C ARG A 380 -8.30 9.28 0.28
N PHE A 381 -7.33 8.42 0.61
CA PHE A 381 -7.22 7.91 1.98
C PHE A 381 -6.82 9.04 2.92
N LYS A 382 -7.64 9.30 3.93
CA LYS A 382 -7.43 10.38 4.91
C LYS A 382 -6.35 10.03 5.93
N VAL A 383 -5.19 9.57 5.45
CA VAL A 383 -4.13 8.97 6.27
C VAL A 383 -3.62 9.87 7.39
N TYR A 384 -3.66 11.19 7.17
CA TYR A 384 -3.28 12.21 8.19
C TYR A 384 -4.37 12.47 9.23
N ASP A 385 -5.54 11.84 9.13
CA ASP A 385 -6.60 11.93 10.17
C ASP A 385 -6.53 10.76 11.17
N VAL A 386 -5.54 9.87 11.05
CA VAL A 386 -5.30 8.79 12.04
C VAL A 386 -4.68 9.40 13.28
N ASP A 387 -5.49 9.66 14.28
CA ASP A 387 -5.10 10.27 15.54
C ASP A 387 -5.32 9.29 16.71
N PHE A 388 -4.24 8.84 17.32
CA PHE A 388 -4.26 7.94 18.47
C PHE A 388 -4.41 8.68 19.83
N GLY A 389 -4.71 9.98 19.81
CA GLY A 389 -4.89 10.81 21.00
C GLY A 389 -3.67 11.66 21.35
N PHE A 390 -2.70 11.71 20.46
CA PHE A 390 -1.52 12.58 20.54
C PHE A 390 -1.32 13.41 19.27
N GLY A 391 -2.39 13.57 18.47
CA GLY A 391 -2.43 14.40 17.27
C GLY A 391 -2.28 13.64 15.97
N LYS A 392 -2.15 14.40 14.88
CA LYS A 392 -2.01 13.86 13.52
C LYS A 392 -0.56 13.40 13.26
N PRO A 393 -0.36 12.41 12.37
CA PRO A 393 1.01 12.03 12.01
C PRO A 393 1.74 13.17 11.28
N GLU A 394 3.00 13.35 11.63
CA GLU A 394 3.91 14.26 10.92
C GLU A 394 4.18 13.77 9.50
N ARG A 395 4.24 12.45 9.31
CA ARG A 395 4.43 11.82 8.01
C ARG A 395 3.83 10.42 7.98
N VAL A 396 3.30 10.06 6.81
CA VAL A 396 2.87 8.70 6.49
C VAL A 396 3.69 8.20 5.31
N ARG A 397 4.20 6.97 5.39
CA ARG A 397 5.01 6.30 4.36
C ARG A 397 4.51 4.89 4.14
N SER A 398 4.78 4.32 2.98
CA SER A 398 4.82 2.87 2.82
C SER A 398 6.18 2.34 3.29
N GLY A 399 6.26 1.07 3.65
CA GLY A 399 7.54 0.40 3.91
C GLY A 399 8.26 0.03 2.61
N SER A 400 9.25 -0.85 2.73
CA SER A 400 10.05 -1.34 1.60
C SER A 400 9.40 -2.49 0.83
N ASN A 401 8.41 -3.16 1.42
CA ASN A 401 7.70 -4.27 0.79
C ASN A 401 6.87 -3.80 -0.42
N ASN A 402 6.69 -4.71 -1.39
CA ASN A 402 5.91 -4.46 -2.60
C ASN A 402 6.43 -3.27 -3.43
N LYS A 403 7.75 -3.08 -3.42
CA LYS A 403 8.44 -2.08 -4.23
C LYS A 403 9.13 -2.76 -5.41
N PHE A 404 8.89 -2.23 -6.59
CA PHE A 404 9.59 -2.59 -7.83
C PHE A 404 9.85 -1.33 -8.66
N ASP A 405 10.65 -1.42 -9.70
CA ASP A 405 10.93 -0.30 -10.58
C ASP A 405 9.65 0.21 -11.26
N GLY A 406 9.22 1.42 -10.95
CA GLY A 406 7.98 2.05 -11.41
C GLY A 406 6.80 1.96 -10.44
N MET A 407 7.00 1.47 -9.20
CA MET A 407 5.93 1.45 -8.20
C MET A 407 5.68 2.84 -7.62
N VAL A 408 4.42 3.25 -7.63
CA VAL A 408 3.94 4.56 -7.16
C VAL A 408 2.92 4.39 -6.04
N TYR A 409 3.11 5.09 -4.94
CA TYR A 409 2.09 5.29 -3.92
C TYR A 409 1.70 6.76 -3.85
N LEU A 410 0.41 7.03 -3.93
CA LEU A 410 -0.14 8.38 -3.82
C LEU A 410 -0.72 8.56 -2.42
N TYR A 411 -0.32 9.65 -1.77
CA TYR A 411 -0.85 10.08 -0.48
C TYR A 411 -1.40 11.50 -0.60
N PRO A 412 -2.38 11.90 0.24
CA PRO A 412 -2.67 13.32 0.39
C PRO A 412 -1.39 14.03 0.84
N GLY A 413 -1.16 15.23 0.36
CA GLY A 413 0.01 15.99 0.78
C GLY A 413 -0.07 16.39 2.25
N ARG A 414 1.07 16.48 2.92
CA ARG A 414 1.17 16.89 4.32
C ARG A 414 0.57 18.27 4.59
N GLU A 415 0.64 19.15 3.62
CA GLU A 415 0.08 20.53 3.70
C GLU A 415 -1.45 20.55 3.69
N GLY A 416 -2.09 19.43 3.38
CA GLY A 416 -3.55 19.35 3.25
C GLY A 416 -4.06 19.92 1.91
N GLY A 417 -5.35 20.27 1.85
CA GLY A 417 -6.00 20.72 0.62
C GLY A 417 -6.05 19.61 -0.44
N ARG A 418 -5.73 19.96 -1.68
CA ARG A 418 -5.63 19.03 -2.81
C ARG A 418 -4.18 18.67 -3.15
N SER A 419 -3.22 19.02 -2.27
CA SER A 419 -1.83 18.62 -2.44
C SER A 419 -1.68 17.09 -2.42
N ILE A 420 -0.72 16.56 -3.17
CA ILE A 420 -0.49 15.11 -3.30
C ILE A 420 1.00 14.83 -3.17
N ASP A 421 1.34 13.88 -2.30
CA ASP A 421 2.67 13.30 -2.22
C ASP A 421 2.71 12.04 -3.12
N VAL A 422 3.68 12.01 -4.03
CA VAL A 422 3.98 10.89 -4.93
C VAL A 422 5.22 10.18 -4.40
N GLU A 423 5.04 9.06 -3.73
CA GLU A 423 6.13 8.17 -3.34
C GLU A 423 6.43 7.23 -4.50
N LEU A 424 7.59 7.37 -5.11
CA LEU A 424 8.00 6.67 -6.33
C LEU A 424 9.26 5.85 -6.09
N THR A 425 9.27 4.64 -6.60
CA THR A 425 10.43 3.74 -6.58
C THR A 425 10.90 3.50 -8.01
N LEU A 426 12.16 3.79 -8.28
CA LEU A 426 12.80 3.58 -9.59
C LEU A 426 14.20 2.99 -9.41
N GLU A 427 14.73 2.41 -10.49
CA GLU A 427 16.17 2.17 -10.58
C GLU A 427 16.96 3.47 -10.40
N ALA A 428 18.12 3.38 -9.74
CA ALA A 428 18.90 4.56 -9.34
C ALA A 428 19.23 5.51 -10.51
N GLY A 429 19.53 4.96 -11.69
CA GLY A 429 19.81 5.76 -12.88
C GLY A 429 18.60 6.56 -13.35
N ALA A 430 17.44 5.90 -13.46
CA ALA A 430 16.20 6.55 -13.85
C ALA A 430 15.74 7.58 -12.79
N MET A 431 15.91 7.30 -11.50
CA MET A 431 15.61 8.25 -10.43
C MET A 431 16.47 9.52 -10.55
N ALA A 432 17.77 9.37 -10.78
CA ALA A 432 18.68 10.51 -10.95
C ALA A 432 18.34 11.37 -12.18
N MET A 433 17.82 10.76 -13.26
CA MET A 433 17.31 11.49 -14.43
C MET A 433 16.01 12.23 -14.10
N LEU A 434 15.09 11.58 -13.39
CA LEU A 434 13.81 12.18 -13.00
C LEU A 434 13.99 13.38 -12.06
N GLU A 435 14.93 13.29 -11.11
CA GLU A 435 15.27 14.41 -10.19
C GLU A 435 15.80 15.65 -10.90
N ARG A 436 16.21 15.52 -12.18
CA ARG A 436 16.69 16.62 -13.02
C ARG A 436 15.73 16.99 -14.14
N ASP A 437 14.62 16.26 -14.28
CA ASP A 437 13.62 16.52 -15.32
C ASP A 437 12.86 17.80 -15.00
N GLU A 438 13.20 18.88 -15.70
CA GLU A 438 12.58 20.19 -15.51
C GLU A 438 11.07 20.16 -15.75
N ASP A 439 10.58 19.38 -16.73
CA ASP A 439 9.15 19.24 -17.00
C ASP A 439 8.41 18.55 -15.84
N PHE A 440 9.06 17.58 -15.20
CA PHE A 440 8.52 16.91 -14.02
C PHE A 440 8.51 17.85 -12.81
N LEU A 441 9.58 18.64 -12.65
CA LEU A 441 9.78 19.54 -11.52
C LEU A 441 9.11 20.90 -11.70
N ALA A 442 8.94 21.38 -12.96
CA ALA A 442 8.38 22.70 -13.27
C ALA A 442 6.90 22.88 -12.88
N VAL A 443 6.29 21.85 -12.31
CA VAL A 443 4.97 21.92 -11.66
C VAL A 443 5.11 22.35 -10.19
N LYS A 444 6.33 22.50 -9.67
CA LYS A 444 6.55 23.15 -8.37
C LYS A 444 6.34 24.66 -8.53
N PRO A 445 5.57 25.29 -7.63
CA PRO A 445 5.39 26.73 -7.64
C PRO A 445 6.70 27.47 -7.41
#